data_04a0c5e96c08499006fd4995b7744fdb
#
_entry.id   04a0c5e96c08499006fd4995b7744fdb
#
_cell.length_a   1.000
_cell.length_b   1.000
_cell.length_c   1.000
_cell.angle_alpha   90.00
_cell.angle_beta   90.00
_cell.angle_gamma   90.00
#
_symmetry.space_group_name_H-M   'P 1'
#
loop_
_entity.id
_entity.type
_entity.pdbx_description
1 polymer ?
#
loop_
_entity_poly.entity_id
_entity_poly.type
_entity_poly.pdbx_seq_one_letter_code
_entity_poly.pdbx_strand_id
1 'polypeptide(L)'
;IEANNKELQANSHLISSQKLENKTNNNLPDPTLSYAHLWDSKNSDETVGEMVISQSFDFPTLYATRGKMNRLKTNALDAQATAFRQQILLQAKEVCLDIIMLQRQQALLDERLKNAEELSAMYTRRLETGDANALETNKINLELLNVRTEARMNQTALNNKLKELLVLNGNQPLTPGRPRPGTTPDAQTLGLTEYPAMPLPADFHPLADELLASDPTLQSLQGESSAARKQISASKQGWLPKLELGYRRNTESGHPLNGVVVGFSFPLFENRNKVKIAKTQALNIDYQKENAALQASSALWQLYEEAKNLHASMEEYERTFHQQQDLSLLKQALMGGQISMIEYFVEISVVYQSKTNLLQLENQYQKAMAQIYKSRL
;
A
#
# COMPACT_ATOMS: atom_id res chain seq x y z
N ILE A 1 -12.20 -0.17 6.33
CA ILE A 1 -10.98 -0.92 5.94
C ILE A 1 -9.89 -0.74 6.99
N GLU A 2 -9.51 0.47 7.39
CA GLU A 2 -8.44 0.73 8.36
C GLU A 2 -8.51 -0.11 9.64
N ALA A 3 -9.69 -0.22 10.22
CA ALA A 3 -9.88 -0.97 11.47
C ALA A 3 -9.86 -2.49 11.29
N ASN A 4 -10.26 -3.00 10.12
CA ASN A 4 -10.57 -4.41 9.94
C ASN A 4 -9.55 -5.15 9.05
N ASN A 5 -8.75 -4.42 8.28
CA ASN A 5 -7.78 -5.02 7.35
C ASN A 5 -6.69 -5.78 8.12
N LYS A 6 -6.51 -7.06 7.79
CA LYS A 6 -5.58 -7.95 8.50
C LYS A 6 -4.11 -7.63 8.23
N GLU A 7 -3.81 -7.12 7.04
CA GLU A 7 -2.43 -6.72 6.70
C GLU A 7 -2.02 -5.47 7.47
N LEU A 8 -2.94 -4.49 7.64
CA LEU A 8 -2.68 -3.31 8.48
C LEU A 8 -2.48 -3.69 9.95
N GLN A 9 -3.30 -4.61 10.48
CA GLN A 9 -3.12 -5.12 11.84
C GLN A 9 -1.77 -5.84 12.01
N ALA A 10 -1.41 -6.72 11.06
CA ALA A 10 -0.14 -7.43 11.08
C ALA A 10 1.05 -6.47 11.00
N ASN A 11 1.00 -5.48 10.09
CA ASN A 11 2.04 -4.47 9.96
C ASN A 11 2.18 -3.61 11.23
N SER A 12 1.07 -3.24 11.89
CA SER A 12 1.08 -2.52 13.17
C SER A 12 1.84 -3.28 14.26
N HIS A 13 1.60 -4.60 14.37
CA HIS A 13 2.32 -5.45 15.31
C HIS A 13 3.80 -5.62 14.93
N LEU A 14 4.12 -5.76 13.63
CA LEU A 14 5.50 -5.81 13.16
C LEU A 14 6.27 -4.54 13.52
N ILE A 15 5.71 -3.37 13.21
CA ILE A 15 6.31 -2.08 13.55
C ILE A 15 6.48 -1.91 15.06
N SER A 16 5.50 -2.35 15.85
CA SER A 16 5.58 -2.34 17.32
C SER A 16 6.72 -3.22 17.83
N SER A 17 6.89 -4.42 17.28
CA SER A 17 7.99 -5.32 17.59
C SER A 17 9.35 -4.69 17.26
N GLN A 18 9.51 -4.13 16.06
CA GLN A 18 10.75 -3.46 15.65
C GLN A 18 11.10 -2.23 16.51
N LYS A 19 10.09 -1.48 16.97
CA LYS A 19 10.29 -0.37 17.92
C LYS A 19 10.78 -0.86 19.28
N LEU A 20 10.27 -1.99 19.75
CA LEU A 20 10.74 -2.63 21.00
C LEU A 20 12.17 -3.15 20.82
N GLU A 21 12.46 -3.82 19.70
CA GLU A 21 13.82 -4.28 19.37
C GLU A 21 14.83 -3.12 19.32
N ASN A 22 14.48 -1.99 18.72
CA ASN A 22 15.32 -0.81 18.72
C ASN A 22 15.64 -0.32 20.15
N LYS A 23 14.72 -0.47 21.10
CA LYS A 23 14.93 -0.08 22.50
C LYS A 23 15.91 -1.04 23.21
N THR A 24 15.85 -2.36 22.91
CA THR A 24 16.71 -3.36 23.57
C THR A 24 18.19 -3.09 23.33
N ASN A 25 18.57 -2.50 22.18
CA ASN A 25 19.94 -2.13 21.86
C ASN A 25 20.56 -1.08 22.81
N ASN A 26 19.75 -0.49 23.68
CA ASN A 26 20.19 0.52 24.66
C ASN A 26 19.98 0.07 26.12
N ASN A 27 19.68 -1.20 26.35
CA ASN A 27 19.58 -1.78 27.68
C ASN A 27 20.96 -1.87 28.31
N LEU A 28 20.97 -1.86 29.64
CA LEU A 28 22.17 -2.21 30.40
C LEU A 28 22.45 -3.71 30.20
N PRO A 29 23.73 -4.11 30.13
CA PRO A 29 24.11 -5.51 30.24
C PRO A 29 23.58 -6.12 31.55
N ASP A 30 23.39 -7.42 31.58
CA ASP A 30 22.95 -8.10 32.79
C ASP A 30 24.03 -8.07 33.86
N PRO A 31 23.67 -8.00 35.16
CA PRO A 31 24.62 -8.14 36.26
C PRO A 31 25.20 -9.57 36.28
N THR A 32 26.47 -9.66 36.58
CA THR A 32 27.15 -10.96 36.73
C THR A 32 27.32 -11.32 38.20
N LEU A 33 26.98 -12.52 38.57
CA LEU A 33 27.26 -13.11 39.87
C LEU A 33 28.24 -14.28 39.64
N SER A 34 29.40 -14.19 40.23
CA SER A 34 30.38 -15.29 40.23
C SER A 34 30.66 -15.72 41.66
N TYR A 35 30.81 -17.04 41.85
CA TYR A 35 31.29 -17.62 43.09
C TYR A 35 32.42 -18.58 42.76
N ALA A 36 33.59 -18.32 43.42
CA ALA A 36 34.71 -19.25 43.36
C ALA A 36 34.94 -19.87 44.73
N HIS A 37 35.09 -21.18 44.74
CA HIS A 37 35.52 -21.93 45.90
C HIS A 37 36.94 -22.42 45.65
N LEU A 38 37.89 -21.91 46.41
CA LEU A 38 39.29 -22.22 46.25
C LEU A 38 39.74 -23.06 47.46
N TRP A 39 40.50 -24.13 47.21
CA TRP A 39 41.10 -24.97 48.23
C TRP A 39 42.60 -25.11 47.99
N ASP A 40 43.37 -25.17 49.09
CA ASP A 40 44.79 -25.44 48.97
C ASP A 40 45.02 -26.95 48.75
N SER A 41 45.83 -27.29 47.74
CA SER A 41 46.19 -28.67 47.39
C SER A 41 47.10 -29.35 48.45
N LYS A 42 47.73 -28.57 49.34
CA LYS A 42 48.59 -29.07 50.39
C LYS A 42 47.98 -29.02 51.79
N ASN A 43 46.97 -28.22 51.99
CA ASN A 43 46.31 -27.99 53.28
C ASN A 43 44.79 -27.92 53.05
N SER A 44 44.12 -29.11 53.08
CA SER A 44 42.71 -29.24 52.76
C SER A 44 41.74 -28.50 53.69
N ASP A 45 42.23 -28.01 54.82
CA ASP A 45 41.45 -27.27 55.83
C ASP A 45 41.39 -25.79 55.54
N GLU A 46 42.20 -25.27 54.60
CA GLU A 46 42.17 -23.87 54.20
C GLU A 46 41.34 -23.72 52.92
N THR A 47 40.11 -23.26 53.07
CA THR A 47 39.20 -22.97 51.96
C THR A 47 38.87 -21.50 51.91
N VAL A 48 38.90 -20.92 50.72
CA VAL A 48 38.52 -19.50 50.49
C VAL A 48 37.30 -19.46 49.57
N GLY A 49 36.23 -18.87 50.05
CA GLY A 49 35.05 -18.56 49.24
C GLY A 49 35.08 -17.14 48.74
N GLU A 50 35.01 -16.95 47.45
CA GLU A 50 34.94 -15.63 46.83
C GLU A 50 33.61 -15.44 46.10
N MET A 51 32.87 -14.42 46.45
CA MET A 51 31.63 -14.01 45.76
C MET A 51 31.84 -12.62 45.18
N VAL A 52 31.57 -12.46 43.88
CA VAL A 52 31.60 -11.17 43.20
C VAL A 52 30.28 -10.95 42.49
N ILE A 53 29.65 -9.81 42.76
CA ILE A 53 28.53 -9.27 42.02
C ILE A 53 29.03 -8.04 41.31
N SER A 54 28.93 -8.01 39.96
CA SER A 54 29.39 -6.85 39.19
C SER A 54 28.37 -6.52 38.08
N GLN A 55 28.35 -5.20 37.76
CA GLN A 55 27.56 -4.61 36.70
C GLN A 55 28.49 -3.84 35.78
N SER A 56 28.47 -4.17 34.50
CA SER A 56 29.18 -3.42 33.47
C SER A 56 28.28 -2.35 32.85
N PHE A 57 28.94 -1.24 32.46
CA PHE A 57 28.29 -0.09 31.82
C PHE A 57 29.13 0.34 30.63
N ASP A 58 28.45 0.55 29.48
CA ASP A 58 29.07 1.30 28.40
C ASP A 58 29.27 2.77 28.84
N PHE A 59 30.14 3.48 28.15
CA PHE A 59 30.37 4.90 28.48
C PHE A 59 29.08 5.71 28.36
N PRO A 60 28.71 6.60 29.31
CA PRO A 60 27.39 7.24 29.36
C PRO A 60 26.96 7.96 28.09
N THR A 61 27.92 8.57 27.36
CA THR A 61 27.62 9.26 26.08
C THR A 61 27.14 8.29 24.99
N LEU A 62 27.50 7.00 25.06
CA LEU A 62 27.04 5.96 24.10
C LEU A 62 25.56 5.69 24.27
N TYR A 63 25.05 5.59 25.50
CA TYR A 63 23.61 5.45 25.75
C TYR A 63 22.81 6.63 25.20
N ALA A 64 23.30 7.87 25.40
CA ALA A 64 22.66 9.07 24.87
C ALA A 64 22.65 9.08 23.32
N THR A 65 23.74 8.63 22.70
CA THR A 65 23.85 8.55 21.23
C THR A 65 22.95 7.46 20.66
N ARG A 66 22.91 6.26 21.28
CA ARG A 66 21.99 5.17 20.91
C ARG A 66 20.53 5.60 21.09
N GLY A 67 20.20 6.30 22.18
CA GLY A 67 18.86 6.83 22.42
C GLY A 67 18.39 7.77 21.30
N LYS A 68 19.26 8.70 20.85
CA LYS A 68 18.96 9.58 19.71
C LYS A 68 18.80 8.79 18.41
N MET A 69 19.67 7.82 18.16
CA MET A 69 19.57 6.92 16.98
C MET A 69 18.28 6.13 16.99
N ASN A 70 17.91 5.54 18.13
CA ASN A 70 16.68 4.75 18.27
C ASN A 70 15.42 5.60 18.03
N ARG A 71 15.44 6.87 18.46
CA ARG A 71 14.35 7.81 18.15
C ARG A 71 14.22 8.07 16.65
N LEU A 72 15.34 8.26 15.94
CA LEU A 72 15.32 8.44 14.48
C LEU A 72 14.82 7.20 13.75
N LYS A 73 15.25 5.99 14.18
CA LYS A 73 14.73 4.73 13.66
C LYS A 73 13.24 4.55 13.93
N THR A 74 12.77 4.94 15.11
CA THR A 74 11.34 4.87 15.46
C THR A 74 10.53 5.79 14.55
N ASN A 75 10.99 7.02 14.31
CA ASN A 75 10.31 7.95 13.39
C ASN A 75 10.30 7.41 11.94
N ALA A 76 11.38 6.75 11.50
CA ALA A 76 11.44 6.10 10.19
C ALA A 76 10.41 4.94 10.09
N LEU A 77 10.28 4.13 11.14
CA LEU A 77 9.27 3.06 11.22
C LEU A 77 7.83 3.61 11.22
N ASP A 78 7.59 4.77 11.86
CA ASP A 78 6.27 5.43 11.81
C ASP A 78 5.93 5.89 10.40
N ALA A 79 6.89 6.47 9.68
CA ALA A 79 6.72 6.85 8.28
C ALA A 79 6.51 5.62 7.38
N GLN A 80 7.21 4.51 7.63
CA GLN A 80 7.01 3.24 6.92
C GLN A 80 5.60 2.68 7.15
N ALA A 81 5.11 2.73 8.39
CA ALA A 81 3.74 2.32 8.71
C ALA A 81 2.71 3.17 7.95
N THR A 82 2.94 4.49 7.86
CA THR A 82 2.08 5.41 7.09
C THR A 82 2.12 5.09 5.60
N ALA A 83 3.29 4.83 5.02
CA ALA A 83 3.43 4.43 3.62
C ALA A 83 2.66 3.14 3.31
N PHE A 84 2.76 2.15 4.19
CA PHE A 84 2.03 0.89 4.04
C PHE A 84 0.51 1.08 4.14
N ARG A 85 0.05 1.91 5.12
CA ARG A 85 -1.37 2.27 5.25
C ARG A 85 -1.89 2.93 3.97
N GLN A 86 -1.17 3.91 3.43
CA GLN A 86 -1.54 4.58 2.19
C GLN A 86 -1.59 3.63 0.99
N GLN A 87 -0.71 2.63 0.95
CA GLN A 87 -0.74 1.59 -0.08
C GLN A 87 -2.04 0.77 -0.05
N ILE A 88 -2.44 0.29 1.11
CA ILE A 88 -3.70 -0.47 1.29
C ILE A 88 -4.93 0.40 0.98
N LEU A 89 -4.93 1.66 1.40
CA LEU A 89 -6.04 2.58 1.11
C LEU A 89 -6.12 2.92 -0.38
N LEU A 90 -4.98 3.08 -1.06
CA LEU A 90 -4.94 3.26 -2.51
C LEU A 90 -5.53 2.04 -3.23
N GLN A 91 -5.09 0.83 -2.87
CA GLN A 91 -5.65 -0.40 -3.44
C GLN A 91 -7.18 -0.48 -3.24
N ALA A 92 -7.67 -0.15 -2.05
CA ALA A 92 -9.10 -0.12 -1.77
C ALA A 92 -9.83 0.94 -2.62
N LYS A 93 -9.23 2.12 -2.79
CA LYS A 93 -9.77 3.19 -3.65
C LYS A 93 -9.84 2.75 -5.11
N GLU A 94 -8.79 2.12 -5.63
CA GLU A 94 -8.76 1.59 -7.00
C GLU A 94 -9.84 0.53 -7.22
N VAL A 95 -10.06 -0.37 -6.25
CA VAL A 95 -11.16 -1.34 -6.30
C VAL A 95 -12.52 -0.64 -6.32
N CYS A 96 -12.71 0.42 -5.52
CA CYS A 96 -13.95 1.21 -5.55
C CYS A 96 -14.18 1.88 -6.92
N LEU A 97 -13.12 2.42 -7.54
CA LEU A 97 -13.18 3.02 -8.88
C LEU A 97 -13.55 1.97 -9.94
N ASP A 98 -13.01 0.75 -9.85
CA ASP A 98 -13.39 -0.37 -10.72
C ASP A 98 -14.86 -0.76 -10.55
N ILE A 99 -15.38 -0.76 -9.33
CA ILE A 99 -16.79 -1.04 -9.04
C ILE A 99 -17.68 0.00 -9.72
N ILE A 100 -17.35 1.30 -9.63
CA ILE A 100 -18.08 2.38 -10.29
C ILE A 100 -18.09 2.17 -11.81
N MET A 101 -16.93 1.88 -12.42
CA MET A 101 -16.82 1.61 -13.84
C MET A 101 -17.72 0.44 -14.26
N LEU A 102 -17.62 -0.70 -13.57
CA LEU A 102 -18.37 -1.90 -13.88
C LEU A 102 -19.89 -1.71 -13.71
N GLN A 103 -20.33 -0.89 -12.76
CA GLN A 103 -21.76 -0.53 -12.64
C GLN A 103 -22.23 0.33 -13.80
N ARG A 104 -21.47 1.35 -14.20
CA ARG A 104 -21.82 2.19 -15.35
C ARG A 104 -21.81 1.37 -16.66
N GLN A 105 -20.87 0.45 -16.79
CA GLN A 105 -20.83 -0.51 -17.90
C GLN A 105 -22.02 -1.47 -17.88
N GLN A 106 -22.45 -1.91 -16.69
CA GLN A 106 -23.67 -2.74 -16.57
C GLN A 106 -24.90 -2.00 -17.05
N ALA A 107 -25.06 -0.73 -16.68
CA ALA A 107 -26.18 0.09 -17.13
C ALA A 107 -26.20 0.26 -18.68
N LEU A 108 -25.01 0.43 -19.27
CA LEU A 108 -24.87 0.51 -20.74
C LEU A 108 -25.23 -0.84 -21.42
N LEU A 109 -24.80 -1.96 -20.84
CA LEU A 109 -25.10 -3.29 -21.34
C LEU A 109 -26.58 -3.65 -21.18
N ASP A 110 -27.22 -3.20 -20.08
CA ASP A 110 -28.68 -3.42 -19.87
C ASP A 110 -29.49 -2.61 -20.89
N GLU A 111 -29.07 -1.38 -21.23
CA GLU A 111 -29.68 -0.58 -22.32
C GLU A 111 -29.52 -1.30 -23.67
N ARG A 112 -28.30 -1.75 -23.99
CA ARG A 112 -28.03 -2.50 -25.25
C ARG A 112 -28.80 -3.81 -25.32
N LEU A 113 -28.92 -4.54 -24.20
CA LEU A 113 -29.68 -5.78 -24.11
C LEU A 113 -31.16 -5.54 -24.38
N LYS A 114 -31.75 -4.51 -23.76
CA LYS A 114 -33.15 -4.16 -24.01
C LYS A 114 -33.41 -3.82 -25.49
N ASN A 115 -32.50 -3.02 -26.09
CA ASN A 115 -32.60 -2.72 -27.53
C ASN A 115 -32.51 -3.97 -28.41
N ALA A 116 -31.62 -4.91 -28.11
CA ALA A 116 -31.46 -6.17 -28.84
C ALA A 116 -32.68 -7.09 -28.67
N GLU A 117 -33.28 -7.15 -27.47
CA GLU A 117 -34.51 -7.91 -27.20
C GLU A 117 -35.71 -7.35 -27.97
N GLU A 118 -35.90 -6.03 -28.00
CA GLU A 118 -36.94 -5.38 -28.78
C GLU A 118 -36.82 -5.67 -30.30
N LEU A 119 -35.58 -5.57 -30.81
CA LEU A 119 -35.30 -5.89 -32.22
C LEU A 119 -35.54 -7.37 -32.55
N SER A 120 -35.11 -8.28 -31.68
CA SER A 120 -35.31 -9.72 -31.85
C SER A 120 -36.82 -10.05 -31.91
N ALA A 121 -37.60 -9.50 -30.99
CA ALA A 121 -39.06 -9.72 -30.98
C ALA A 121 -39.73 -9.15 -32.24
N MET A 122 -39.32 -7.97 -32.71
CA MET A 122 -39.85 -7.34 -33.91
C MET A 122 -39.55 -8.17 -35.19
N TYR A 123 -38.29 -8.58 -35.36
CA TYR A 123 -37.87 -9.33 -36.55
C TYR A 123 -38.38 -10.75 -36.56
N THR A 124 -38.61 -11.38 -35.42
CA THR A 124 -39.28 -12.67 -35.33
C THR A 124 -40.70 -12.58 -35.90
N ARG A 125 -41.47 -11.53 -35.54
CA ARG A 125 -42.80 -11.29 -36.08
C ARG A 125 -42.81 -11.02 -37.60
N ARG A 126 -41.84 -10.20 -38.07
CA ARG A 126 -41.68 -9.89 -39.50
C ARG A 126 -41.28 -11.13 -40.32
N LEU A 127 -40.52 -12.06 -39.74
CA LEU A 127 -40.19 -13.33 -40.38
C LEU A 127 -41.43 -14.21 -40.52
N GLU A 128 -42.30 -14.24 -39.48
CA GLU A 128 -43.57 -14.98 -39.52
C GLU A 128 -44.56 -14.43 -40.58
N THR A 129 -44.53 -13.12 -40.84
CA THR A 129 -45.34 -12.46 -41.88
C THR A 129 -44.69 -12.45 -43.26
N GLY A 130 -43.43 -12.94 -43.37
CA GLY A 130 -42.70 -12.97 -44.63
C GLY A 130 -42.01 -11.63 -44.98
N ASP A 131 -42.03 -10.65 -44.08
CA ASP A 131 -41.49 -9.29 -44.28
C ASP A 131 -40.03 -9.15 -43.86
N ALA A 132 -39.41 -10.21 -43.33
CA ALA A 132 -37.99 -10.22 -42.95
C ALA A 132 -37.26 -11.46 -43.45
N ASN A 133 -35.95 -11.32 -43.66
CA ASN A 133 -35.08 -12.41 -44.06
C ASN A 133 -34.59 -13.20 -42.83
N ALA A 134 -34.50 -14.53 -42.96
CA ALA A 134 -33.94 -15.40 -41.92
C ALA A 134 -32.51 -15.04 -41.54
N LEU A 135 -31.68 -14.51 -42.46
CA LEU A 135 -30.30 -14.05 -42.16
C LEU A 135 -30.30 -12.85 -41.24
N GLU A 136 -31.22 -11.89 -41.38
CA GLU A 136 -31.38 -10.74 -40.52
C GLU A 136 -31.77 -11.15 -39.10
N THR A 137 -32.76 -12.02 -38.98
CA THR A 137 -33.22 -12.57 -37.70
C THR A 137 -32.07 -13.31 -36.97
N ASN A 138 -31.32 -14.13 -37.72
CA ASN A 138 -30.15 -14.82 -37.14
C ASN A 138 -29.06 -13.87 -36.62
N LYS A 139 -28.78 -12.77 -37.34
CA LYS A 139 -27.83 -11.75 -36.86
C LYS A 139 -28.27 -11.09 -35.55
N ILE A 140 -29.56 -10.75 -35.46
CA ILE A 140 -30.14 -10.17 -34.24
C ILE A 140 -30.02 -11.13 -33.06
N ASN A 141 -30.33 -12.41 -33.29
CA ASN A 141 -30.23 -13.42 -32.24
C ASN A 141 -28.78 -13.68 -31.79
N LEU A 142 -27.80 -13.57 -32.68
CA LEU A 142 -26.39 -13.65 -32.35
C LEU A 142 -25.95 -12.40 -31.52
N GLU A 143 -26.40 -11.21 -31.92
CA GLU A 143 -26.13 -9.98 -31.15
C GLU A 143 -26.74 -10.08 -29.74
N LEU A 144 -28.01 -10.53 -29.63
CA LEU A 144 -28.67 -10.73 -28.35
C LEU A 144 -27.89 -11.71 -27.46
N LEU A 145 -27.38 -12.82 -28.03
CA LEU A 145 -26.56 -13.79 -27.31
C LEU A 145 -25.25 -13.16 -26.83
N ASN A 146 -24.58 -12.38 -27.70
CA ASN A 146 -23.32 -11.70 -27.36
C ASN A 146 -23.51 -10.71 -26.20
N VAL A 147 -24.52 -9.84 -26.31
CA VAL A 147 -24.80 -8.83 -25.26
C VAL A 147 -25.18 -9.49 -23.94
N ARG A 148 -26.00 -10.57 -23.96
CA ARG A 148 -26.31 -11.35 -22.74
C ARG A 148 -25.06 -11.94 -22.11
N THR A 149 -24.13 -12.42 -22.93
CA THR A 149 -22.87 -12.97 -22.45
C THR A 149 -21.98 -11.88 -21.84
N GLU A 150 -21.83 -10.75 -22.53
CA GLU A 150 -21.09 -9.59 -22.02
C GLU A 150 -21.66 -9.08 -20.68
N ALA A 151 -23.00 -8.95 -20.58
CA ALA A 151 -23.64 -8.52 -19.33
C ALA A 151 -23.40 -9.50 -18.16
N ARG A 152 -23.45 -10.81 -18.41
CA ARG A 152 -23.13 -11.82 -17.39
C ARG A 152 -21.66 -11.78 -16.97
N MET A 153 -20.75 -11.59 -17.91
CA MET A 153 -19.30 -11.44 -17.62
C MET A 153 -19.05 -10.20 -16.79
N ASN A 154 -19.65 -9.07 -17.16
CA ASN A 154 -19.53 -7.82 -16.42
C ASN A 154 -20.11 -7.94 -14.99
N GLN A 155 -21.28 -8.57 -14.83
CA GLN A 155 -21.86 -8.82 -13.50
C GLN A 155 -20.94 -9.72 -12.64
N THR A 156 -20.30 -10.71 -13.26
CA THR A 156 -19.33 -11.57 -12.57
C THR A 156 -18.10 -10.77 -12.13
N ALA A 157 -17.57 -9.89 -12.98
CA ALA A 157 -16.46 -9.00 -12.66
C ALA A 157 -16.83 -8.05 -11.51
N LEU A 158 -18.02 -7.46 -11.54
CA LEU A 158 -18.53 -6.61 -10.46
C LEU A 158 -18.60 -7.37 -9.12
N ASN A 159 -19.16 -8.58 -9.13
CA ASN A 159 -19.23 -9.41 -7.92
C ASN A 159 -17.84 -9.78 -7.39
N ASN A 160 -16.88 -10.02 -8.27
CA ASN A 160 -15.50 -10.30 -7.86
C ASN A 160 -14.85 -9.08 -7.22
N LYS A 161 -15.05 -7.86 -7.77
CA LYS A 161 -14.53 -6.62 -7.18
C LYS A 161 -15.17 -6.30 -5.81
N LEU A 162 -16.46 -6.57 -5.65
CA LEU A 162 -17.13 -6.46 -4.36
C LEU A 162 -16.55 -7.44 -3.32
N LYS A 163 -16.25 -8.67 -3.73
CA LYS A 163 -15.57 -9.64 -2.85
C LYS A 163 -14.13 -9.19 -2.50
N GLU A 164 -13.39 -8.65 -3.46
CA GLU A 164 -12.06 -8.09 -3.23
C GLU A 164 -12.10 -6.97 -2.18
N LEU A 165 -13.06 -6.05 -2.30
CA LEU A 165 -13.27 -4.99 -1.31
C LEU A 165 -13.65 -5.54 0.06
N LEU A 166 -14.47 -6.60 0.11
CA LEU A 166 -14.84 -7.27 1.35
C LEU A 166 -13.62 -7.93 2.02
N VAL A 167 -12.73 -8.57 1.26
CA VAL A 167 -11.47 -9.15 1.77
C VAL A 167 -10.58 -8.06 2.34
N LEU A 168 -10.43 -6.92 1.64
CA LEU A 168 -9.69 -5.77 2.14
C LEU A 168 -10.26 -5.22 3.46
N ASN A 169 -11.58 -5.39 3.69
CA ASN A 169 -12.23 -5.07 4.98
C ASN A 169 -12.19 -6.24 6.00
N GLY A 170 -11.32 -7.23 5.81
CA GLY A 170 -11.19 -8.37 6.70
C GLY A 170 -12.43 -9.25 6.78
N ASN A 171 -13.18 -9.36 5.68
CA ASN A 171 -14.47 -10.05 5.58
C ASN A 171 -15.56 -9.50 6.53
N GLN A 172 -15.40 -8.27 7.02
CA GLN A 172 -16.43 -7.60 7.78
C GLN A 172 -17.39 -6.85 6.84
N PRO A 173 -18.68 -6.70 7.21
CA PRO A 173 -19.64 -5.98 6.40
C PRO A 173 -19.16 -4.56 6.08
N LEU A 174 -19.36 -4.13 4.83
CA LEU A 174 -19.02 -2.77 4.39
C LEU A 174 -20.06 -1.72 4.78
N THR A 175 -21.28 -2.16 5.14
CA THR A 175 -22.39 -1.31 5.61
C THR A 175 -22.65 -1.54 7.09
N PRO A 176 -22.95 -0.48 7.88
CA PRO A 176 -23.41 -0.65 9.26
C PRO A 176 -24.82 -1.25 9.26
N GLY A 177 -24.93 -2.54 9.55
CA GLY A 177 -26.17 -3.30 9.64
C GLY A 177 -25.88 -4.79 9.68
N ARG A 178 -26.82 -5.61 10.19
CA ARG A 178 -26.64 -7.06 10.21
C ARG A 178 -26.62 -7.60 8.78
N PRO A 179 -25.49 -8.12 8.28
CA PRO A 179 -25.46 -8.78 6.98
C PRO A 179 -26.28 -10.08 7.08
N ARG A 180 -27.10 -10.33 6.09
CA ARG A 180 -27.60 -11.69 5.88
C ARG A 180 -26.42 -12.56 5.46
N PRO A 181 -26.15 -13.70 6.12
CA PRO A 181 -25.12 -14.62 5.70
C PRO A 181 -25.31 -15.00 4.21
N GLY A 182 -24.28 -14.80 3.38
CA GLY A 182 -24.30 -15.16 1.97
C GLY A 182 -24.72 -14.06 0.97
N THR A 183 -25.03 -12.85 1.41
CA THR A 183 -25.28 -11.71 0.50
C THR A 183 -24.01 -10.90 0.30
N THR A 184 -23.54 -10.81 -0.96
CA THR A 184 -22.57 -9.79 -1.37
C THR A 184 -23.22 -8.41 -1.19
N PRO A 185 -22.48 -7.41 -0.65
CA PRO A 185 -23.00 -6.04 -0.58
C PRO A 185 -23.36 -5.57 -1.99
N ASP A 186 -24.53 -4.96 -2.14
CA ASP A 186 -24.88 -4.27 -3.36
C ASP A 186 -24.09 -2.98 -3.45
N ALA A 187 -23.49 -2.72 -4.59
CA ALA A 187 -22.69 -1.52 -4.82
C ALA A 187 -23.53 -0.24 -4.72
N GLN A 188 -24.83 -0.28 -5.00
CA GLN A 188 -25.75 0.85 -4.78
C GLN A 188 -25.89 1.19 -3.29
N THR A 189 -25.95 0.20 -2.43
CA THR A 189 -25.97 0.38 -0.96
C THR A 189 -24.66 1.00 -0.43
N LEU A 190 -23.56 0.89 -1.18
CA LEU A 190 -22.28 1.48 -0.84
C LEU A 190 -22.12 2.91 -1.35
N GLY A 191 -23.05 3.42 -2.15
CA GLY A 191 -22.98 4.75 -2.79
C GLY A 191 -21.87 4.87 -3.84
N LEU A 192 -21.39 3.74 -4.38
CA LEU A 192 -20.33 3.70 -5.40
C LEU A 192 -20.91 3.81 -6.81
N THR A 193 -21.62 4.91 -7.11
CA THR A 193 -22.30 5.13 -8.39
C THR A 193 -21.61 6.14 -9.29
N GLU A 194 -20.89 7.09 -8.68
CA GLU A 194 -20.26 8.19 -9.39
C GLU A 194 -18.80 8.37 -8.97
N TYR A 195 -17.98 8.84 -9.89
CA TYR A 195 -16.60 9.18 -9.59
C TYR A 195 -16.52 10.46 -8.76
N PRO A 196 -15.56 10.55 -7.82
CA PRO A 196 -15.29 11.80 -7.13
C PRO A 196 -14.77 12.85 -8.13
N ALA A 197 -15.17 14.11 -7.96
CA ALA A 197 -14.63 15.20 -8.77
C ALA A 197 -13.15 15.40 -8.44
N MET A 198 -12.27 15.10 -9.40
CA MET A 198 -10.83 15.25 -9.27
C MET A 198 -10.30 16.04 -10.48
N PRO A 199 -10.29 17.40 -10.39
CA PRO A 199 -9.82 18.23 -11.50
C PRO A 199 -8.30 18.06 -11.70
N LEU A 200 -7.87 18.07 -12.95
CA LEU A 200 -6.47 18.08 -13.31
C LEU A 200 -5.83 19.42 -12.87
N PRO A 201 -4.72 19.42 -12.12
CA PRO A 201 -4.04 20.65 -11.73
C PRO A 201 -3.47 21.38 -12.95
N ALA A 202 -3.70 22.69 -13.05
CA ALA A 202 -3.18 23.50 -14.16
C ALA A 202 -1.66 23.67 -14.08
N ASP A 203 -1.09 23.81 -12.86
CA ASP A 203 0.34 23.81 -12.59
C ASP A 203 0.68 22.67 -11.65
N PHE A 204 1.47 21.73 -12.16
CA PHE A 204 1.83 20.52 -11.43
C PHE A 204 3.11 20.66 -10.61
N HIS A 205 3.99 21.63 -10.91
CA HIS A 205 5.27 21.77 -10.21
C HIS A 205 5.13 21.99 -8.70
N PRO A 206 4.35 22.96 -8.21
CA PRO A 206 4.21 23.19 -6.78
C PRO A 206 3.50 22.03 -6.08
N LEU A 207 2.57 21.36 -6.77
CA LEU A 207 1.91 20.18 -6.24
C LEU A 207 2.88 19.00 -6.14
N ALA A 208 3.73 18.78 -7.16
CA ALA A 208 4.73 17.72 -7.15
C ALA A 208 5.71 17.89 -5.99
N ASP A 209 6.20 19.13 -5.76
CA ASP A 209 7.10 19.42 -4.64
C ASP A 209 6.43 19.15 -3.27
N GLU A 210 5.16 19.54 -3.10
CA GLU A 210 4.38 19.25 -1.89
C GLU A 210 4.22 17.75 -1.66
N LEU A 211 3.83 17.00 -2.71
CA LEU A 211 3.58 15.57 -2.64
C LEU A 211 4.87 14.79 -2.33
N LEU A 212 6.00 15.15 -2.96
CA LEU A 212 7.30 14.55 -2.68
C LEU A 212 7.79 14.86 -1.26
N ALA A 213 7.58 16.08 -0.77
CA ALA A 213 7.93 16.46 0.60
C ALA A 213 7.09 15.70 1.64
N SER A 214 5.84 15.38 1.32
CA SER A 214 4.92 14.64 2.19
C SER A 214 4.97 13.12 2.02
N ASP A 215 5.76 12.59 1.07
CA ASP A 215 5.85 11.14 0.82
C ASP A 215 6.45 10.40 2.03
N PRO A 216 5.68 9.49 2.67
CA PRO A 216 6.16 8.79 3.85
C PRO A 216 7.32 7.83 3.55
N THR A 217 7.44 7.33 2.31
CA THR A 217 8.55 6.47 1.90
C THR A 217 9.85 7.26 1.90
N LEU A 218 9.84 8.47 1.34
CA LEU A 218 11.00 9.37 1.35
C LEU A 218 11.34 9.84 2.75
N GLN A 219 10.33 10.12 3.58
CA GLN A 219 10.51 10.48 5.00
C GLN A 219 11.13 9.33 5.81
N SER A 220 10.72 8.08 5.57
CA SER A 220 11.33 6.90 6.19
C SER A 220 12.81 6.79 5.84
N LEU A 221 13.17 6.85 4.56
CA LEU A 221 14.56 6.81 4.11
C LEU A 221 15.41 7.97 4.64
N GLN A 222 14.83 9.17 4.78
CA GLN A 222 15.48 10.30 5.42
C GLN A 222 15.75 10.03 6.92
N GLY A 223 14.80 9.42 7.61
CA GLY A 223 14.96 8.98 9.00
C GLY A 223 16.06 7.92 9.16
N GLU A 224 16.07 6.92 8.26
CA GLU A 224 17.09 5.87 8.23
C GLU A 224 18.50 6.42 7.94
N SER A 225 18.64 7.32 6.96
CA SER A 225 19.90 8.01 6.68
C SER A 225 20.41 8.78 7.90
N SER A 226 19.52 9.50 8.58
CA SER A 226 19.85 10.24 9.80
C SER A 226 20.27 9.30 10.94
N ALA A 227 19.61 8.16 11.09
CA ALA A 227 19.96 7.13 12.07
C ALA A 227 21.31 6.48 11.74
N ALA A 228 21.59 6.17 10.47
CA ALA A 228 22.85 5.59 10.02
C ALA A 228 24.05 6.54 10.28
N ARG A 229 23.85 7.84 10.07
CA ARG A 229 24.86 8.85 10.44
C ARG A 229 25.11 8.89 11.96
N LYS A 230 24.08 8.70 12.80
CA LYS A 230 24.23 8.54 14.25
C LYS A 230 24.92 7.24 14.63
N GLN A 231 24.71 6.17 13.86
CA GLN A 231 25.42 4.90 14.04
C GLN A 231 26.93 5.06 13.88
N ILE A 232 27.41 5.91 12.95
CA ILE A 232 28.85 6.24 12.84
C ILE A 232 29.37 6.84 14.14
N SER A 233 28.62 7.75 14.76
CA SER A 233 28.99 8.36 16.04
C SER A 233 29.01 7.34 17.17
N ALA A 234 28.01 6.47 17.24
CA ALA A 234 27.95 5.38 18.20
C ALA A 234 29.13 4.40 18.04
N SER A 235 29.47 4.03 16.79
CA SER A 235 30.61 3.16 16.49
C SER A 235 31.96 3.79 16.88
N LYS A 236 32.10 5.12 16.73
CA LYS A 236 33.31 5.85 17.23
C LYS A 236 33.38 5.80 18.75
N GLN A 237 32.28 6.02 19.45
CA GLN A 237 32.21 5.98 20.91
C GLN A 237 32.38 4.56 21.48
N GLY A 238 32.20 3.54 20.70
CA GLY A 238 32.49 2.14 21.09
C GLY A 238 33.95 1.89 21.45
N TRP A 239 34.88 2.81 21.13
CA TRP A 239 36.29 2.75 21.57
C TRP A 239 36.52 3.30 22.98
N LEU A 240 35.51 3.92 23.59
CA LEU A 240 35.59 4.40 24.97
C LEU A 240 35.59 3.20 25.93
N PRO A 241 36.27 3.31 27.08
CA PRO A 241 36.29 2.20 28.04
C PRO A 241 34.92 1.92 28.62
N LYS A 242 34.62 0.64 28.84
CA LYS A 242 33.49 0.22 29.64
C LYS A 242 33.83 0.31 31.11
N LEU A 243 32.89 0.72 31.94
CA LEU A 243 32.99 0.79 33.37
C LEU A 243 32.38 -0.47 33.99
N GLU A 244 33.03 -0.98 35.06
CA GLU A 244 32.49 -2.07 35.86
C GLU A 244 32.47 -1.64 37.31
N LEU A 245 31.31 -1.79 37.95
CA LEU A 245 31.16 -1.56 39.39
C LEU A 245 30.65 -2.84 40.02
N GLY A 246 31.23 -3.23 41.13
CA GLY A 246 30.86 -4.47 41.78
C GLY A 246 31.12 -4.46 43.30
N TYR A 247 30.61 -5.51 43.91
CA TYR A 247 30.85 -5.85 45.30
C TYR A 247 31.52 -7.24 45.35
N ARG A 248 32.59 -7.31 46.13
CA ARG A 248 33.36 -8.55 46.34
C ARG A 248 33.36 -8.90 47.82
N ARG A 249 33.04 -10.16 48.10
CA ARG A 249 33.15 -10.74 49.43
C ARG A 249 34.05 -11.97 49.37
N ASN A 250 35.11 -11.93 50.19
CA ASN A 250 36.03 -13.03 50.34
C ASN A 250 35.91 -13.59 51.76
N THR A 251 35.83 -14.89 51.92
CA THR A 251 35.82 -15.60 53.21
C THR A 251 37.08 -16.42 53.29
N GLU A 252 38.07 -15.79 53.94
CA GLU A 252 39.36 -16.44 54.20
C GLU A 252 39.43 -16.75 55.69
N SER A 253 39.73 -18.01 56.05
CA SER A 253 40.01 -18.46 57.44
C SER A 253 39.00 -17.93 58.49
N GLY A 254 37.70 -17.87 58.15
CA GLY A 254 36.66 -17.43 59.09
C GLY A 254 36.46 -15.90 59.22
N HIS A 255 37.24 -15.09 58.55
CA HIS A 255 37.09 -13.63 58.57
C HIS A 255 36.60 -13.09 57.21
N PRO A 256 35.34 -12.63 57.10
CA PRO A 256 34.83 -12.09 55.82
C PRO A 256 35.46 -10.73 55.50
N LEU A 257 36.14 -10.63 54.35
CA LEU A 257 36.61 -9.36 53.77
C LEU A 257 35.60 -8.87 52.73
N ASN A 258 35.15 -7.65 52.86
CA ASN A 258 34.19 -7.04 51.94
C ASN A 258 34.91 -5.89 51.20
N GLY A 259 34.65 -5.74 49.90
CA GLY A 259 35.26 -4.67 49.08
C GLY A 259 34.39 -4.24 47.92
N VAL A 260 34.68 -3.08 47.38
CA VAL A 260 34.11 -2.57 46.15
C VAL A 260 35.05 -2.87 44.98
N VAL A 261 34.51 -3.38 43.90
CA VAL A 261 35.26 -3.61 42.65
C VAL A 261 34.96 -2.48 41.68
N VAL A 262 36.01 -1.80 41.19
CA VAL A 262 35.91 -0.84 40.09
C VAL A 262 36.86 -1.31 39.00
N GLY A 263 36.27 -1.60 37.83
CA GLY A 263 36.99 -2.11 36.66
C GLY A 263 36.82 -1.22 35.44
N PHE A 264 37.80 -1.25 34.55
CA PHE A 264 37.78 -0.61 33.26
C PHE A 264 38.16 -1.65 32.21
N SER A 265 37.29 -1.83 31.21
CA SER A 265 37.57 -2.70 30.06
C SER A 265 37.80 -1.84 28.80
N PHE A 266 38.98 -1.99 28.19
CA PHE A 266 39.36 -1.27 26.98
C PHE A 266 39.10 -2.15 25.75
N PRO A 267 38.21 -1.76 24.82
CA PRO A 267 37.81 -2.58 23.66
C PRO A 267 38.82 -2.51 22.52
N LEU A 268 40.01 -3.09 22.71
CA LEU A 268 41.13 -3.03 21.75
C LEU A 268 40.86 -3.75 20.43
N PHE A 269 40.04 -4.79 20.41
CA PHE A 269 39.81 -5.65 19.25
C PHE A 269 38.36 -5.65 18.80
N GLU A 270 37.39 -5.51 19.68
CA GLU A 270 35.95 -5.63 19.45
C GLU A 270 35.41 -4.64 18.42
N ASN A 271 36.00 -3.43 18.36
CA ASN A 271 35.48 -2.33 17.52
C ASN A 271 36.21 -2.14 16.18
N ARG A 272 37.12 -3.11 15.86
CA ARG A 272 37.82 -3.09 14.57
C ARG A 272 36.81 -3.13 13.40
N ASN A 273 36.98 -2.23 12.46
CA ASN A 273 36.13 -2.03 11.28
C ASN A 273 34.67 -1.54 11.53
N LYS A 274 34.14 -1.50 12.76
CA LYS A 274 32.76 -1.06 13.03
C LYS A 274 32.47 0.35 12.47
N VAL A 275 33.44 1.28 12.56
CA VAL A 275 33.31 2.63 12.00
C VAL A 275 33.29 2.61 10.46
N LYS A 276 34.12 1.77 9.83
CA LYS A 276 34.14 1.62 8.37
C LYS A 276 32.81 1.04 7.86
N ILE A 277 32.32 -0.02 8.52
CA ILE A 277 31.03 -0.64 8.22
C ILE A 277 29.90 0.41 8.33
N ALA A 278 29.82 1.14 9.44
CA ALA A 278 28.80 2.16 9.65
C ALA A 278 28.85 3.29 8.60
N LYS A 279 30.06 3.71 8.16
CA LYS A 279 30.21 4.69 7.08
C LYS A 279 29.70 4.17 5.74
N THR A 280 30.06 2.92 5.37
CA THR A 280 29.63 2.31 4.13
C THR A 280 28.11 2.09 4.12
N GLN A 281 27.54 1.66 5.24
CA GLN A 281 26.08 1.52 5.40
C GLN A 281 25.36 2.88 5.26
N ALA A 282 25.91 3.94 5.86
CA ALA A 282 25.32 5.27 5.73
C ALA A 282 25.34 5.76 4.26
N LEU A 283 26.46 5.57 3.54
CA LEU A 283 26.54 5.88 2.12
C LEU A 283 25.54 5.07 1.28
N ASN A 284 25.40 3.78 1.58
CA ASN A 284 24.41 2.93 0.89
C ASN A 284 22.98 3.48 1.07
N ILE A 285 22.60 3.85 2.31
CA ILE A 285 21.26 4.42 2.57
C ILE A 285 21.11 5.80 1.91
N ASP A 286 22.16 6.63 1.89
CA ASP A 286 22.12 7.92 1.20
C ASP A 286 21.87 7.76 -0.29
N TYR A 287 22.53 6.81 -0.96
CA TYR A 287 22.25 6.49 -2.38
C TYR A 287 20.87 5.88 -2.61
N GLN A 288 20.39 5.02 -1.71
CA GLN A 288 19.03 4.50 -1.78
C GLN A 288 17.99 5.62 -1.69
N LYS A 289 18.20 6.58 -0.77
CA LYS A 289 17.33 7.76 -0.63
C LYS A 289 17.35 8.63 -1.90
N GLU A 290 18.52 8.92 -2.46
CA GLU A 290 18.63 9.69 -3.71
C GLU A 290 17.93 8.98 -4.86
N ASN A 291 18.16 7.68 -5.03
CA ASN A 291 17.51 6.89 -6.05
C ASN A 291 15.98 6.85 -5.87
N ALA A 292 15.50 6.67 -4.64
CA ALA A 292 14.07 6.68 -4.35
C ALA A 292 13.42 8.04 -4.65
N ALA A 293 14.12 9.15 -4.36
CA ALA A 293 13.62 10.49 -4.69
C ALA A 293 13.53 10.71 -6.21
N LEU A 294 14.54 10.27 -6.97
CA LEU A 294 14.52 10.33 -8.44
C LEU A 294 13.38 9.48 -9.02
N GLN A 295 13.21 8.25 -8.53
CA GLN A 295 12.14 7.36 -8.99
C GLN A 295 10.75 7.91 -8.63
N ALA A 296 10.55 8.42 -7.41
CA ALA A 296 9.28 9.01 -6.99
C ALA A 296 8.93 10.25 -7.84
N SER A 297 9.90 11.13 -8.08
CA SER A 297 9.72 12.29 -8.95
C SER A 297 9.36 11.87 -10.38
N SER A 298 10.12 10.94 -10.97
CA SER A 298 9.84 10.44 -12.33
C SER A 298 8.47 9.77 -12.43
N ALA A 299 8.11 8.91 -11.48
CA ALA A 299 6.81 8.24 -11.46
C ALA A 299 5.65 9.25 -11.34
N LEU A 300 5.81 10.28 -10.51
CA LEU A 300 4.81 11.32 -10.32
C LEU A 300 4.58 12.15 -11.59
N TRP A 301 5.65 12.50 -12.31
CA TRP A 301 5.56 13.17 -13.59
C TRP A 301 4.93 12.30 -14.68
N GLN A 302 5.27 11.00 -14.72
CA GLN A 302 4.65 10.06 -15.66
C GLN A 302 3.14 9.95 -15.43
N LEU A 303 2.71 9.82 -14.17
CA LEU A 303 1.29 9.78 -13.80
C LEU A 303 0.56 11.07 -14.18
N TYR A 304 1.19 12.23 -14.01
CA TYR A 304 0.58 13.50 -14.42
C TYR A 304 0.41 13.62 -15.95
N GLU A 305 1.44 13.27 -16.74
CA GLU A 305 1.32 13.27 -18.20
C GLU A 305 0.30 12.22 -18.70
N GLU A 306 0.23 11.06 -18.05
CA GLU A 306 -0.82 10.06 -18.31
C GLU A 306 -2.22 10.64 -18.02
N ALA A 307 -2.42 11.23 -16.84
CA ALA A 307 -3.70 11.84 -16.47
C ALA A 307 -4.11 12.97 -17.44
N LYS A 308 -3.15 13.77 -17.89
CA LYS A 308 -3.38 14.86 -18.87
C LYS A 308 -3.81 14.31 -20.23
N ASN A 309 -3.15 13.26 -20.73
CA ASN A 309 -3.51 12.64 -22.00
C ASN A 309 -4.89 11.93 -21.92
N LEU A 310 -5.18 11.26 -20.80
CA LEU A 310 -6.48 10.65 -20.56
C LEU A 310 -7.59 11.71 -20.51
N HIS A 311 -7.36 12.82 -19.81
CA HIS A 311 -8.30 13.93 -19.73
C HIS A 311 -8.60 14.54 -21.11
N ALA A 312 -7.57 14.80 -21.92
CA ALA A 312 -7.73 15.31 -23.27
C ALA A 312 -8.54 14.34 -24.16
N SER A 313 -8.26 13.04 -24.06
CA SER A 313 -9.03 12.02 -24.79
C SER A 313 -10.49 11.96 -24.35
N MET A 314 -10.76 12.07 -23.04
CA MET A 314 -12.14 12.13 -22.52
C MET A 314 -12.89 13.33 -23.07
N GLU A 315 -12.28 14.53 -23.09
CA GLU A 315 -12.89 15.73 -23.66
C GLU A 315 -13.20 15.60 -25.16
N GLU A 316 -12.37 14.86 -25.92
CA GLU A 316 -12.64 14.57 -27.33
C GLU A 316 -13.87 13.66 -27.51
N TYR A 317 -13.97 12.60 -26.69
CA TYR A 317 -15.16 11.73 -26.71
C TYR A 317 -16.42 12.50 -26.31
N GLU A 318 -16.39 13.28 -25.25
CA GLU A 318 -17.54 14.09 -24.78
C GLU A 318 -18.00 15.08 -25.85
N ARG A 319 -17.08 15.83 -26.45
CA ARG A 319 -17.39 16.75 -27.55
C ARG A 319 -18.02 16.03 -28.74
N THR A 320 -17.51 14.84 -29.08
CA THR A 320 -18.06 14.03 -30.19
C THR A 320 -19.46 13.55 -29.87
N PHE A 321 -19.71 13.04 -28.66
CA PHE A 321 -21.04 12.60 -28.25
C PHE A 321 -22.08 13.72 -28.18
N HIS A 322 -21.66 14.93 -27.80
CA HIS A 322 -22.55 16.10 -27.86
C HIS A 322 -22.96 16.52 -29.27
N GLN A 323 -22.17 16.18 -30.29
CA GLN A 323 -22.43 16.48 -31.69
C GLN A 323 -23.14 15.32 -32.42
N GLN A 324 -23.11 14.11 -31.89
CA GLN A 324 -23.71 12.93 -32.53
C GLN A 324 -25.24 12.89 -32.34
N GLN A 325 -25.90 12.36 -33.37
CA GLN A 325 -27.33 12.12 -33.34
C GLN A 325 -27.72 11.04 -32.34
N ASP A 326 -28.87 11.20 -31.75
CA ASP A 326 -29.43 10.27 -30.75
C ASP A 326 -29.60 8.85 -31.36
N LEU A 327 -29.27 7.80 -30.56
CA LEU A 327 -29.50 6.39 -30.91
C LEU A 327 -30.95 6.11 -31.32
N SER A 328 -31.90 6.90 -30.85
CA SER A 328 -33.32 6.84 -31.22
C SER A 328 -33.51 7.13 -32.69
N LEU A 329 -32.74 8.01 -33.31
CA LEU A 329 -32.81 8.34 -34.74
C LEU A 329 -32.31 7.19 -35.60
N LEU A 330 -31.26 6.48 -35.21
CA LEU A 330 -30.82 5.25 -35.91
C LEU A 330 -31.90 4.19 -35.91
N LYS A 331 -32.59 4.00 -34.78
CA LYS A 331 -33.69 3.08 -34.65
C LYS A 331 -34.89 3.49 -35.53
N GLN A 332 -35.23 4.78 -35.57
CA GLN A 332 -36.29 5.29 -36.44
C GLN A 332 -35.94 5.14 -37.92
N ALA A 333 -34.71 5.41 -38.34
CA ALA A 333 -34.24 5.20 -39.70
C ALA A 333 -34.33 3.74 -40.14
N LEU A 334 -34.00 2.80 -39.26
CA LEU A 334 -34.18 1.34 -39.50
C LEU A 334 -35.66 1.00 -39.65
N MET A 335 -36.52 1.50 -38.75
CA MET A 335 -37.95 1.22 -38.79
C MET A 335 -38.62 1.83 -40.02
N GLY A 336 -38.14 2.99 -40.47
CA GLY A 336 -38.58 3.65 -41.70
C GLY A 336 -37.99 3.08 -42.99
N GLY A 337 -37.15 2.05 -42.92
CA GLY A 337 -36.50 1.42 -44.07
C GLY A 337 -35.46 2.32 -44.76
N GLN A 338 -34.97 3.38 -44.07
CA GLN A 338 -33.98 4.30 -44.61
C GLN A 338 -32.56 3.73 -44.55
N ILE A 339 -32.32 2.83 -43.59
CA ILE A 339 -31.05 2.11 -43.44
C ILE A 339 -31.33 0.59 -43.35
N SER A 340 -30.38 -0.18 -43.81
CA SER A 340 -30.44 -1.64 -43.67
C SER A 340 -30.12 -2.08 -42.22
N MET A 341 -30.52 -3.28 -41.86
CA MET A 341 -30.19 -3.89 -40.59
C MET A 341 -28.66 -3.99 -40.39
N ILE A 342 -27.91 -4.23 -41.44
CA ILE A 342 -26.43 -4.31 -41.38
C ILE A 342 -25.85 -2.95 -41.04
N GLU A 343 -26.27 -1.90 -41.71
CA GLU A 343 -25.83 -0.54 -41.43
C GLU A 343 -26.18 -0.13 -39.99
N TYR A 344 -27.40 -0.44 -39.54
CA TYR A 344 -27.79 -0.19 -38.15
C TYR A 344 -26.86 -0.88 -37.14
N PHE A 345 -26.51 -2.14 -37.32
CA PHE A 345 -25.62 -2.85 -36.40
C PHE A 345 -24.19 -2.33 -36.42
N VAL A 346 -23.68 -1.92 -37.57
CA VAL A 346 -22.35 -1.29 -37.68
C VAL A 346 -22.34 0.01 -36.88
N GLU A 347 -23.29 0.92 -37.11
CA GLU A 347 -23.35 2.22 -36.44
C GLU A 347 -23.56 2.07 -34.92
N ILE A 348 -24.50 1.25 -34.49
CA ILE A 348 -24.81 1.09 -33.08
C ILE A 348 -23.64 0.42 -32.32
N SER A 349 -22.92 -0.51 -32.96
CA SER A 349 -21.76 -1.16 -32.36
C SER A 349 -20.60 -0.18 -32.14
N VAL A 350 -20.38 0.74 -33.09
CA VAL A 350 -19.38 1.81 -32.95
C VAL A 350 -19.73 2.73 -31.79
N VAL A 351 -21.02 3.10 -31.64
CA VAL A 351 -21.46 3.97 -30.54
C VAL A 351 -21.27 3.28 -29.18
N TYR A 352 -21.71 2.02 -29.03
CA TYR A 352 -21.53 1.29 -27.76
C TYR A 352 -20.06 1.03 -27.43
N GLN A 353 -19.23 0.71 -28.43
CA GLN A 353 -17.78 0.58 -28.24
C GLN A 353 -17.17 1.90 -27.77
N SER A 354 -17.54 3.01 -28.40
CA SER A 354 -17.05 4.33 -28.04
C SER A 354 -17.46 4.74 -26.62
N LYS A 355 -18.72 4.47 -26.22
CA LYS A 355 -19.17 4.66 -24.82
C LYS A 355 -18.39 3.81 -23.84
N THR A 356 -18.12 2.53 -24.17
CA THR A 356 -17.31 1.63 -23.34
C THR A 356 -15.87 2.15 -23.20
N ASN A 357 -15.26 2.62 -24.28
CA ASN A 357 -13.93 3.20 -24.27
C ASN A 357 -13.88 4.45 -23.36
N LEU A 358 -14.89 5.33 -23.43
CA LEU A 358 -14.97 6.49 -22.53
C LEU A 358 -15.03 6.06 -21.06
N LEU A 359 -15.84 5.08 -20.69
CA LEU A 359 -15.89 4.56 -19.32
C LEU A 359 -14.55 4.02 -18.85
N GLN A 360 -13.79 3.37 -19.73
CA GLN A 360 -12.44 2.88 -19.42
C GLN A 360 -11.44 4.03 -19.22
N LEU A 361 -11.48 5.06 -20.09
CA LEU A 361 -10.63 6.25 -19.96
C LEU A 361 -10.92 7.01 -18.67
N GLU A 362 -12.20 7.21 -18.33
CA GLU A 362 -12.60 7.82 -17.05
C GLU A 362 -12.03 7.03 -15.85
N ASN A 363 -12.14 5.70 -15.85
CA ASN A 363 -11.60 4.88 -14.78
C ASN A 363 -10.07 4.97 -14.67
N GLN A 364 -9.37 4.94 -15.80
CA GLN A 364 -7.92 5.10 -15.83
C GLN A 364 -7.48 6.48 -15.33
N TYR A 365 -8.18 7.54 -15.75
CA TYR A 365 -7.94 8.90 -15.26
C TYR A 365 -8.10 8.98 -13.73
N GLN A 366 -9.22 8.45 -13.20
CA GLN A 366 -9.47 8.46 -11.77
C GLN A 366 -8.43 7.67 -10.98
N LYS A 367 -7.92 6.57 -11.52
CA LYS A 367 -6.83 5.80 -10.91
C LYS A 367 -5.51 6.55 -10.95
N ALA A 368 -5.14 7.15 -12.07
CA ALA A 368 -3.94 7.99 -12.17
C ALA A 368 -3.98 9.14 -11.14
N MET A 369 -5.13 9.82 -11.04
CA MET A 369 -5.33 10.87 -10.04
C MET A 369 -5.28 10.33 -8.59
N ALA A 370 -5.83 9.14 -8.34
CA ALA A 370 -5.76 8.51 -7.02
C ALA A 370 -4.31 8.17 -6.63
N GLN A 371 -3.48 7.73 -7.58
CA GLN A 371 -2.06 7.46 -7.38
C GLN A 371 -1.25 8.74 -7.15
N ILE A 372 -1.52 9.82 -7.91
CA ILE A 372 -0.92 11.14 -7.69
C ILE A 372 -1.18 11.61 -6.25
N TYR A 373 -2.41 11.52 -5.78
CA TYR A 373 -2.80 11.97 -4.44
C TYR A 373 -2.66 10.88 -3.35
N LYS A 374 -1.88 9.82 -3.60
CA LYS A 374 -1.66 8.72 -2.64
C LYS A 374 -1.21 9.22 -1.27
N SER A 375 -0.33 10.22 -1.22
CA SER A 375 0.20 10.76 0.04
C SER A 375 -0.85 11.46 0.93
N ARG A 376 -2.05 11.72 0.39
CA ARG A 376 -3.17 12.35 1.13
C ARG A 376 -4.23 11.33 1.63
N LEU A 377 -3.99 10.01 1.45
CA LEU A 377 -4.88 8.94 1.91
C LEU A 377 -4.71 8.61 3.40
#